data_96bc3d46c574dff174b516160700840b
#
_entry.id   96bc3d46c574dff174b516160700840b
#
_cell.length_a   1.000
_cell.length_b   1.000
_cell.length_c   1.000
_cell.angle_alpha   90.00
_cell.angle_beta   90.00
_cell.angle_gamma   90.00
#
_symmetry.space_group_name_H-M   'P 1'
#
loop_
_entity.id
_entity.type
_entity.pdbx_description
1 polymer ?
#
loop_
_entity_poly.entity_id
_entity_poly.type
_entity_poly.pdbx_seq_one_letter_code
_entity_poly.pdbx_strand_id
1 'polypeptide(L)'
;MLGFIAVCIAGPSMEPALRSGDWWIVRTFGPIRPGAIVLLRHPTRPDLLVVKRATREEPGGWWVEGDNAASSDDSRTFGAVRSDLIIGALVVRYRRGPT
;
A
#
# COMPACT_ATOMS: atom_id res chain seq x y z
N MET A 1 -20.34 -2.31 -4.08
CA MET A 1 -19.96 -1.07 -3.39
C MET A 1 -18.72 -0.48 -4.01
N LEU A 2 -18.77 0.77 -4.39
CA LEU A 2 -17.71 1.42 -5.16
C LEU A 2 -16.66 2.13 -4.31
N GLY A 3 -16.92 2.35 -3.02
CA GLY A 3 -16.03 3.13 -2.16
C GLY A 3 -15.06 2.31 -1.31
N PHE A 4 -15.27 1.01 -1.20
CA PHE A 4 -14.46 0.14 -0.34
C PHE A 4 -14.24 -1.20 -1.01
N ILE A 5 -13.02 -1.72 -0.86
CA ILE A 5 -12.67 -3.06 -1.32
C ILE A 5 -11.91 -3.79 -0.21
N ALA A 6 -11.85 -5.10 -0.30
CA ALA A 6 -11.14 -5.94 0.66
C ALA A 6 -9.86 -6.45 0.00
N VAL A 7 -8.75 -6.44 0.75
CA VAL A 7 -7.49 -7.00 0.28
C VAL A 7 -6.90 -7.94 1.32
N CYS A 8 -6.22 -8.97 0.85
CA CYS A 8 -5.46 -9.88 1.69
C CYS A 8 -3.98 -9.54 1.52
N ILE A 9 -3.30 -9.31 2.63
CA ILE A 9 -1.89 -8.96 2.62
C ILE A 9 -1.06 -10.18 2.24
N ALA A 10 -0.11 -9.99 1.34
CA ALA A 10 0.84 -11.04 0.94
C ALA A 10 2.26 -10.51 1.09
N GLY A 11 3.13 -11.35 1.68
CA GLY A 11 4.54 -11.03 1.82
C GLY A 11 4.86 -10.17 3.04
N PRO A 12 6.15 -9.99 3.32
CA PRO A 12 6.61 -9.40 4.58
C PRO A 12 6.94 -7.90 4.50
N SER A 13 6.71 -7.23 3.37
CA SER A 13 7.24 -5.87 3.17
C SER A 13 6.70 -4.83 4.15
N MET A 14 5.54 -5.09 4.76
CA MET A 14 4.92 -4.17 5.71
C MET A 14 4.95 -4.69 7.15
N GLU A 15 5.68 -5.75 7.41
CA GLU A 15 5.82 -6.22 8.79
C GLU A 15 6.64 -5.23 9.60
N PRO A 16 6.34 -5.07 10.88
CA PRO A 16 5.32 -5.79 11.65
C PRO A 16 3.92 -5.17 11.61
N ALA A 17 3.74 -4.03 10.94
CA ALA A 17 2.44 -3.34 10.93
C ALA A 17 1.34 -4.19 10.29
N LEU A 18 1.66 -4.81 9.17
CA LEU A 18 0.74 -5.70 8.45
C LEU A 18 1.43 -7.04 8.24
N ARG A 19 0.68 -8.12 8.45
CA ARG A 19 1.20 -9.48 8.30
C ARG A 19 0.53 -10.18 7.15
N SER A 20 1.28 -11.05 6.49
CA SER A 20 0.75 -11.87 5.41
C SER A 20 -0.46 -12.66 5.90
N GLY A 21 -1.54 -12.66 5.13
CA GLY A 21 -2.79 -13.31 5.47
C GLY A 21 -3.80 -12.41 6.17
N ASP A 22 -3.39 -11.24 6.66
CA ASP A 22 -4.34 -10.27 7.22
C ASP A 22 -5.26 -9.73 6.12
N TRP A 23 -6.51 -9.50 6.46
CA TRP A 23 -7.48 -8.89 5.57
C TRP A 23 -7.80 -7.47 6.01
N TRP A 24 -7.76 -6.54 5.07
CA TRP A 24 -7.98 -5.13 5.32
C TRP A 24 -9.03 -4.57 4.37
N ILE A 25 -9.75 -3.58 4.86
CA ILE A 25 -10.65 -2.77 4.03
C ILE A 25 -9.87 -1.58 3.51
N VAL A 26 -10.00 -1.31 2.21
CA VAL A 26 -9.38 -0.20 1.51
C VAL A 26 -10.45 0.80 1.11
N ARG A 27 -10.24 2.05 1.47
CA ARG A 27 -11.08 3.17 1.04
C ARG A 27 -10.53 3.67 -0.29
N THR A 28 -11.37 3.65 -1.34
CA THR A 28 -10.93 3.97 -2.70
C THR A 28 -11.23 5.40 -3.12
N PHE A 29 -11.58 6.27 -2.19
CA PHE A 29 -11.92 7.67 -2.43
C PHE A 29 -11.27 8.55 -1.37
N GLY A 30 -11.24 9.86 -1.64
CA GLY A 30 -10.72 10.83 -0.70
C GLY A 30 -9.21 10.97 -0.77
N PRO A 31 -8.64 11.94 -0.04
CA PRO A 31 -7.21 12.24 -0.14
C PRO A 31 -6.37 11.19 0.56
N ILE A 32 -5.14 11.03 0.05
CA ILE A 32 -4.10 10.26 0.71
C ILE A 32 -3.29 11.25 1.56
N ARG A 33 -2.99 10.85 2.79
CA ARG A 33 -2.20 11.68 3.69
C ARG A 33 -0.85 11.04 3.98
N PRO A 34 0.18 11.83 4.25
CA PRO A 34 1.48 11.26 4.66
C PRO A 34 1.32 10.32 5.86
N GLY A 35 1.94 9.17 5.78
CA GLY A 35 1.84 8.12 6.79
C GLY A 35 0.75 7.08 6.53
N ALA A 36 -0.13 7.32 5.57
CA ALA A 36 -1.17 6.35 5.23
C ALA A 36 -0.56 5.11 4.60
N ILE A 37 -1.16 3.95 4.89
CA ILE A 37 -0.83 2.72 4.18
C ILE A 37 -1.74 2.63 2.97
N VAL A 38 -1.16 2.47 1.79
CA VAL A 38 -1.90 2.52 0.54
C VAL A 38 -1.76 1.22 -0.26
N LEU A 39 -2.82 0.92 -1.01
CA LEU A 39 -2.82 -0.13 -2.03
C LEU A 39 -2.55 0.56 -3.36
N LEU A 40 -1.58 0.05 -4.12
CA LEU A 40 -1.21 0.66 -5.40
C LEU A 40 -0.79 -0.40 -6.41
N ARG A 41 -0.81 0.00 -7.68
CA ARG A 41 -0.25 -0.80 -8.75
C ARG A 41 1.25 -0.55 -8.82
N HIS A 42 2.01 -1.62 -9.00
CA HIS A 42 3.47 -1.51 -9.12
C HIS A 42 3.81 -0.71 -10.39
N PRO A 43 4.72 0.28 -10.33
CA PRO A 43 4.94 1.19 -11.45
C PRO A 43 5.53 0.51 -12.70
N THR A 44 6.26 -0.58 -12.54
CA THR A 44 6.83 -1.30 -13.69
C THR A 44 6.16 -2.66 -13.92
N ARG A 45 5.26 -3.06 -13.04
CA ARG A 45 4.48 -4.31 -13.17
C ARG A 45 3.04 -4.02 -12.81
N PRO A 46 2.27 -3.37 -13.72
CA PRO A 46 0.93 -2.87 -13.36
C PRO A 46 -0.09 -3.94 -13.01
N ASP A 47 0.16 -5.21 -13.35
CA ASP A 47 -0.69 -6.32 -12.90
C ASP A 47 -0.47 -6.67 -11.43
N LEU A 48 0.60 -6.19 -10.83
CA LEU A 48 0.94 -6.49 -9.46
C LEU A 48 0.41 -5.39 -8.54
N LEU A 49 -0.43 -5.78 -7.59
CA LEU A 49 -0.88 -4.89 -6.52
C LEU A 49 0.03 -5.05 -5.33
N VAL A 50 0.44 -3.92 -4.75
CA VAL A 50 1.33 -3.92 -3.58
C VAL A 50 0.76 -2.96 -2.53
N VAL A 51 1.17 -3.17 -1.29
CA VAL A 51 0.79 -2.33 -0.16
C VAL A 51 2.05 -1.72 0.41
N LYS A 52 2.06 -0.40 0.55
CA LYS A 52 3.21 0.35 1.04
C LYS A 52 2.72 1.51 1.89
N ARG A 53 3.65 2.14 2.61
CA ARG A 53 3.34 3.37 3.34
C ARG A 53 3.66 4.57 2.46
N ALA A 54 2.69 5.47 2.28
CA ALA A 54 2.89 6.74 1.59
C ALA A 54 3.58 7.69 2.55
N THR A 55 4.89 7.90 2.38
CA THR A 55 5.68 8.63 3.38
C THR A 55 5.65 10.13 3.15
N ARG A 56 5.66 10.56 1.91
CA ARG A 56 5.60 11.99 1.58
C ARG A 56 5.09 12.19 0.16
N GLU A 57 4.47 13.33 -0.05
CA GLU A 57 4.05 13.76 -1.37
C GLU A 57 5.26 14.28 -2.15
N GLU A 58 5.30 13.99 -3.45
CA GLU A 58 6.31 14.46 -4.37
C GLU A 58 5.62 15.09 -5.57
N PRO A 59 6.29 15.92 -6.37
CA PRO A 59 5.66 16.45 -7.58
C PRO A 59 5.10 15.33 -8.46
N GLY A 60 3.78 15.36 -8.68
CA GLY A 60 3.09 14.37 -9.51
C GLY A 60 2.78 13.05 -8.84
N GLY A 61 3.08 12.87 -7.55
CA GLY A 61 2.84 11.58 -6.94
C GLY A 61 3.26 11.44 -5.49
N TRP A 62 3.70 10.23 -5.15
CA TRP A 62 3.99 9.85 -3.77
C TRP A 62 5.26 9.02 -3.67
N TRP A 63 6.03 9.27 -2.64
CA TRP A 63 7.13 8.41 -2.23
C TRP A 63 6.54 7.35 -1.31
N VAL A 64 6.70 6.07 -1.67
CA VAL A 64 6.12 4.96 -0.92
C VAL A 64 7.22 4.01 -0.47
N GLU A 65 7.10 3.51 0.77
CA GLU A 65 8.09 2.61 1.36
C GLU A 65 7.40 1.48 2.10
N GLY A 66 8.01 0.30 2.04
CA GLY A 66 7.62 -0.77 2.94
C GLY A 66 8.23 -0.57 4.31
N ASP A 67 7.46 -0.87 5.36
CA ASP A 67 7.94 -0.75 6.74
C ASP A 67 9.11 -1.70 7.02
N ASN A 68 9.14 -2.83 6.32
CA ASN A 68 10.23 -3.80 6.42
C ASN A 68 11.20 -3.58 5.26
N ALA A 69 12.14 -2.68 5.45
CA ALA A 69 13.04 -2.21 4.40
C ALA A 69 13.84 -3.34 3.75
N ALA A 70 14.23 -4.35 4.52
CA ALA A 70 15.03 -5.46 4.03
C ALA A 70 14.26 -6.36 3.06
N SER A 71 12.92 -6.27 3.07
CA SER A 71 12.05 -7.14 2.27
C SER A 71 11.10 -6.32 1.39
N SER A 72 11.47 -5.10 1.02
CA SER A 72 10.57 -4.22 0.30
C SER A 72 11.20 -3.70 -1.00
N ASP A 73 10.47 -3.87 -2.10
CA ASP A 73 10.73 -3.21 -3.37
C ASP A 73 9.83 -1.99 -3.42
N ASP A 74 10.39 -0.80 -3.35
CA ASP A 74 9.61 0.42 -3.18
C ASP A 74 10.32 1.63 -3.78
N SER A 75 9.90 2.84 -3.38
CA SER A 75 10.45 4.08 -3.95
C SER A 75 11.95 4.23 -3.77
N ARG A 76 12.55 3.55 -2.79
CA ARG A 76 14.00 3.53 -2.65
C ARG A 76 14.68 2.90 -3.87
N THR A 77 13.96 2.06 -4.60
CA THR A 77 14.44 1.42 -5.83
C THR A 77 13.90 2.13 -7.08
N PHE A 78 12.58 2.41 -7.13
CA PHE A 78 11.95 2.88 -8.37
C PHE A 78 11.51 4.35 -8.34
N GLY A 79 11.78 5.08 -7.25
CA GLY A 79 11.42 6.50 -7.16
C GLY A 79 9.94 6.71 -6.82
N ALA A 80 9.52 7.98 -6.87
CA ALA A 80 8.13 8.33 -6.57
C ALA A 80 7.18 7.70 -7.58
N VAL A 81 5.99 7.34 -7.13
CA VAL A 81 4.97 6.76 -7.98
C VAL A 81 3.91 7.80 -8.31
N ARG A 82 3.35 7.72 -9.52
CA ARG A 82 2.27 8.61 -9.94
C ARG A 82 1.03 8.37 -9.08
N SER A 83 0.33 9.45 -8.79
CA SER A 83 -0.89 9.38 -7.96
C SER A 83 -1.94 8.44 -8.55
N ASP A 84 -2.03 8.35 -9.88
CA ASP A 84 -3.03 7.50 -10.53
C ASP A 84 -2.75 6.01 -10.37
N LEU A 85 -1.59 5.63 -9.85
CA LEU A 85 -1.31 4.23 -9.50
C LEU A 85 -1.86 3.84 -8.13
N ILE A 86 -2.19 4.82 -7.29
CA ILE A 86 -2.71 4.55 -5.95
C ILE A 86 -4.21 4.27 -6.06
N ILE A 87 -4.61 3.10 -5.56
CA ILE A 87 -6.02 2.65 -5.59
C ILE A 87 -6.75 3.19 -4.38
N GLY A 88 -6.13 3.21 -3.21
CA GLY A 88 -6.78 3.69 -2.01
C GLY A 88 -5.93 3.49 -0.76
N ALA A 89 -6.51 3.85 0.38
CA ALA A 89 -5.86 3.78 1.69
C ALA A 89 -6.47 2.66 2.52
N LEU A 90 -5.63 1.88 3.20
CA LEU A 90 -6.08 0.88 4.15
C LEU A 90 -6.64 1.57 5.39
N VAL A 91 -7.85 1.21 5.80
CA VAL A 91 -8.53 1.90 6.90
C VAL A 91 -8.76 1.02 8.12
N VAL A 92 -9.04 -0.28 7.94
CA VAL A 92 -9.28 -1.15 9.07
C VAL A 92 -8.93 -2.60 8.72
N ARG A 93 -8.25 -3.28 9.65
CA ARG A 93 -8.07 -4.73 9.57
C ARG A 93 -9.30 -5.40 10.14
N TYR A 94 -9.95 -6.24 9.35
CA TYR A 94 -11.16 -6.91 9.81
C TYR A 94 -10.96 -8.40 10.07
N ARG A 95 -9.81 -8.96 9.70
CA ARG A 95 -9.49 -10.37 9.94
C ARG A 95 -7.98 -10.53 10.01
N ARG A 96 -7.50 -11.23 11.05
CA ARG A 96 -6.09 -11.57 11.15
C ARG A 96 -5.77 -12.78 10.29
N GLY A 97 -4.58 -12.79 9.72
CA GLY A 97 -4.06 -13.96 9.07
C GLY A 97 -3.71 -15.04 10.08
N PRO A 98 -3.48 -16.27 9.60
CA PRO A 98 -3.02 -17.34 10.48
C PRO A 98 -1.65 -16.99 11.05
N THR A 99 -1.44 -17.34 12.32
CA THR A 99 -0.16 -17.12 13.00
C THR A 99 0.67 -18.38 13.00
#